data_bb3497032ab96fe976109e8849a33c04
#
_entry.id   bb3497032ab96fe976109e8849a33c04
#
_cell.length_a   1.000
_cell.length_b   1.000
_cell.length_c   1.000
_cell.angle_alpha   90.00
_cell.angle_beta   90.00
_cell.angle_gamma   90.00
#
_symmetry.space_group_name_H-M   'P 1'
#
loop_
_entity.id
_entity.type
_entity.pdbx_description
1 polymer ?
#
loop_
_entity_poly.entity_id
_entity_poly.type
_entity_poly.pdbx_seq_one_letter_code
_entity_poly.pdbx_strand_id
1 'polypeptide(L)'
;VREKDKIEVRNAYMGLAIVYGDKQEVIPVIQKTTTLEYDLTSAILKTTRKEAKTVGFLEGHDEVDIYGQGFENLRRELGKQYTLRKIDVNQGSPIEGDVSTLIVAGPQSPLQANEKYEIDQFLMNGGKIVFLVDAVKMAPGSIQASPLSTGLTDLLSHYGIQLGNNLVQDISHDNLTYSQGGFMTITRPYPFFIKVLKSYQYSTGSTSEGFPADSVATSGLDSLVLPWSTSLSVVAKEGISTTIMAKTSNQAWTAQAPYNLDPTRMFTPPSSVKNSYPVAVLLTGEFTSFYAGKEIPSASNGDGEEDTENKNKDRKTVEKSPPTQIVVVGTSQFLRQPRVDGLTFFQNSIDYITLGSSLIGIRSKQISDRSFKTDPSTFARLTIKVLCIGAIPLLVALFGLFRFFSR
;
A
#
# COMPACT_ATOMS: atom_id res chain seq x y z
N VAL A 1 -40.73 0.30 -12.51
CA VAL A 1 -41.46 -0.76 -13.23
C VAL A 1 -42.12 -0.09 -14.41
N ARG A 2 -41.96 -0.62 -15.64
CA ARG A 2 -42.67 -0.17 -16.84
C ARG A 2 -43.84 -1.11 -17.09
N GLU A 3 -45.04 -0.65 -16.87
CA GLU A 3 -46.25 -1.24 -17.43
C GLU A 3 -46.72 -0.38 -18.59
N LYS A 4 -47.41 -1.01 -19.59
CA LYS A 4 -47.64 -0.52 -20.93
C LYS A 4 -48.00 0.96 -21.13
N ASP A 5 -48.46 1.69 -20.09
CA ASP A 5 -48.81 3.12 -20.18
C ASP A 5 -48.55 3.95 -18.92
N LYS A 6 -47.82 3.40 -17.94
CA LYS A 6 -47.44 4.13 -16.73
C LYS A 6 -45.97 3.91 -16.33
N ILE A 7 -45.21 4.98 -16.15
CA ILE A 7 -43.92 4.96 -15.54
C ILE A 7 -44.15 5.25 -14.05
N GLU A 8 -44.03 4.24 -13.18
CA GLU A 8 -44.08 4.41 -11.75
C GLU A 8 -42.67 4.35 -11.21
N VAL A 9 -42.20 5.45 -10.58
CA VAL A 9 -40.93 5.49 -9.89
C VAL A 9 -41.18 5.15 -8.42
N ARG A 10 -40.67 4.00 -7.98
CA ARG A 10 -40.72 3.59 -6.57
C ARG A 10 -39.31 3.61 -6.01
N ASN A 11 -39.14 4.26 -4.87
CA ASN A 11 -37.91 4.14 -4.11
C ASN A 11 -37.91 2.80 -3.39
N ALA A 12 -36.99 1.92 -3.79
CA ALA A 12 -36.76 0.66 -3.08
C ALA A 12 -35.44 0.77 -2.26
N TYR A 13 -35.52 0.45 -0.99
CA TYR A 13 -34.36 0.38 -0.12
C TYR A 13 -33.95 -1.08 0.04
N MET A 14 -32.70 -1.39 -0.23
CA MET A 14 -32.15 -2.72 -0.09
C MET A 14 -30.99 -2.63 0.91
N GLY A 15 -31.27 -2.77 2.19
CA GLY A 15 -30.32 -2.76 3.28
C GLY A 15 -30.32 -4.10 4.02
N LEU A 16 -29.26 -4.36 4.77
CA LEU A 16 -29.09 -5.52 5.64
C LEU A 16 -28.71 -5.05 7.04
N ALA A 17 -29.31 -5.65 8.06
CA ALA A 17 -28.89 -5.52 9.45
C ALA A 17 -28.38 -6.88 9.94
N ILE A 18 -27.18 -6.88 10.50
CA ILE A 18 -26.56 -8.03 11.16
C ILE A 18 -26.65 -7.80 12.66
N VAL A 19 -27.25 -8.73 13.39
CA VAL A 19 -27.44 -8.66 14.84
C VAL A 19 -26.77 -9.86 15.49
N TYR A 20 -25.97 -9.62 16.50
CA TYR A 20 -25.35 -10.65 17.32
C TYR A 20 -25.28 -10.19 18.79
N GLY A 21 -26.05 -10.82 19.66
CA GLY A 21 -26.25 -10.35 21.03
C GLY A 21 -26.82 -8.93 21.04
N ASP A 22 -26.16 -8.02 21.76
CA ASP A 22 -26.57 -6.63 21.90
C ASP A 22 -25.95 -5.72 20.80
N LYS A 23 -25.16 -6.30 19.90
CA LYS A 23 -24.48 -5.54 18.83
C LYS A 23 -25.25 -5.66 17.52
N GLN A 24 -25.35 -4.53 16.84
CA GLN A 24 -25.97 -4.43 15.52
C GLN A 24 -25.08 -3.64 14.57
N GLU A 25 -24.91 -4.15 13.36
CA GLU A 25 -24.27 -3.45 12.25
C GLU A 25 -25.22 -3.38 11.07
N VAL A 26 -25.33 -2.22 10.44
CA VAL A 26 -26.29 -1.98 9.36
C VAL A 26 -25.53 -1.66 8.07
N ILE A 27 -25.84 -2.38 7.01
CA ILE A 27 -25.47 -2.04 5.63
C ILE A 27 -26.68 -1.32 5.03
N PRO A 28 -26.70 0.01 5.00
CA PRO A 28 -27.93 0.77 4.72
C PRO A 28 -28.41 0.63 3.27
N VAL A 29 -27.47 0.44 2.33
CA VAL A 29 -27.81 0.25 0.90
C VAL A 29 -26.79 -0.69 0.25
N ILE A 30 -27.29 -1.76 -0.34
CA ILE A 30 -26.48 -2.65 -1.17
C ILE A 30 -26.42 -2.08 -2.59
N GLN A 31 -25.34 -1.37 -2.91
CA GLN A 31 -25.16 -0.75 -4.22
C GLN A 31 -24.61 -1.72 -5.27
N LYS A 32 -23.77 -2.66 -4.86
CA LYS A 32 -23.11 -3.63 -5.73
C LYS A 32 -23.13 -5.02 -5.11
N THR A 33 -23.58 -6.00 -5.83
CA THR A 33 -23.54 -7.41 -5.38
C THR A 33 -22.13 -7.97 -5.32
N THR A 34 -21.19 -7.40 -6.08
CA THR A 34 -19.78 -7.79 -6.08
C THR A 34 -19.05 -7.49 -4.76
N THR A 35 -19.51 -6.49 -3.99
CA THR A 35 -18.93 -6.13 -2.70
C THR A 35 -19.68 -6.73 -1.52
N LEU A 36 -20.85 -7.36 -1.77
CA LEU A 36 -21.75 -7.82 -0.71
C LEU A 36 -21.11 -8.87 0.21
N GLU A 37 -20.35 -9.83 -0.34
CA GLU A 37 -19.67 -10.86 0.46
C GLU A 37 -18.67 -10.23 1.43
N TYR A 38 -17.92 -9.24 0.98
CA TYR A 38 -16.97 -8.51 1.82
C TYR A 38 -17.70 -7.66 2.87
N ASP A 39 -18.67 -6.86 2.46
CA ASP A 39 -19.43 -5.98 3.36
C ASP A 39 -20.15 -6.80 4.45
N LEU A 40 -20.74 -7.94 4.06
CA LEU A 40 -21.41 -8.86 4.99
C LEU A 40 -20.42 -9.50 5.98
N THR A 41 -19.32 -10.05 5.49
CA THR A 41 -18.31 -10.68 6.35
C THR A 41 -17.67 -9.66 7.29
N SER A 42 -17.41 -8.45 6.79
CA SER A 42 -16.92 -7.34 7.59
C SER A 42 -17.87 -6.97 8.71
N ALA A 43 -19.17 -6.88 8.43
CA ALA A 43 -20.20 -6.57 9.41
C ALA A 43 -20.36 -7.71 10.43
N ILE A 44 -20.32 -8.99 10.00
CA ILE A 44 -20.33 -10.15 10.90
C ILE A 44 -19.13 -10.11 11.85
N LEU A 45 -17.92 -9.89 11.32
CA LEU A 45 -16.72 -9.83 12.15
C LEU A 45 -16.76 -8.67 13.14
N LYS A 46 -17.30 -7.52 12.73
CA LYS A 46 -17.45 -6.36 13.61
C LYS A 46 -18.45 -6.64 14.75
N THR A 47 -19.59 -7.28 14.45
CA THR A 47 -20.59 -7.62 15.47
C THR A 47 -20.15 -8.73 16.41
N THR A 48 -19.38 -9.71 15.91
CA THR A 48 -18.95 -10.86 16.73
C THR A 48 -17.70 -10.59 17.57
N ARG A 49 -16.90 -9.56 17.26
CA ARG A 49 -15.73 -9.19 18.07
C ARG A 49 -16.16 -8.53 19.37
N LYS A 50 -15.43 -8.83 20.43
CA LYS A 50 -15.64 -8.18 21.74
C LYS A 50 -15.28 -6.69 21.67
N GLU A 51 -14.18 -6.35 20.97
CA GLU A 51 -13.67 -4.98 20.83
C GLU A 51 -13.21 -4.71 19.41
N ALA A 52 -13.43 -3.47 18.94
CA ALA A 52 -12.84 -3.01 17.69
C ALA A 52 -11.32 -2.85 17.85
N LYS A 53 -10.57 -3.30 16.85
CA LYS A 53 -9.12 -3.08 16.82
C LYS A 53 -8.82 -1.62 16.51
N THR A 54 -7.87 -1.00 17.24
CA THR A 54 -7.41 0.36 16.98
C THR A 54 -6.19 0.33 16.08
N VAL A 55 -6.22 1.14 15.01
CA VAL A 55 -5.09 1.43 14.13
C VAL A 55 -4.65 2.86 14.38
N GLY A 56 -3.43 3.02 14.90
CA GLY A 56 -2.82 4.31 15.18
C GLY A 56 -2.00 4.80 13.99
N PHE A 57 -2.08 6.08 13.69
CA PHE A 57 -1.24 6.77 12.69
C PHE A 57 -0.32 7.72 13.41
N LEU A 58 0.99 7.50 13.27
CA LEU A 58 2.01 8.39 13.84
C LEU A 58 1.86 9.79 13.22
N GLU A 59 1.97 10.82 14.05
CA GLU A 59 2.02 12.23 13.64
C GLU A 59 3.12 12.99 14.37
N GLY A 60 3.57 14.12 13.82
CA GLY A 60 4.60 14.99 14.39
C GLY A 60 5.80 15.22 13.48
N HIS A 61 5.97 14.42 12.42
CA HIS A 61 7.14 14.46 11.53
C HIS A 61 6.75 14.66 10.06
N ASP A 62 5.65 15.38 9.77
CA ASP A 62 5.12 15.59 8.41
C ASP A 62 4.79 14.27 7.67
N GLU A 63 4.31 13.28 8.39
CA GLU A 63 3.81 12.03 7.85
C GLU A 63 2.64 12.26 6.89
N VAL A 64 2.22 11.23 6.19
CA VAL A 64 0.99 11.26 5.39
C VAL A 64 -0.22 11.36 6.33
N ASP A 65 -0.87 12.52 6.34
CA ASP A 65 -2.10 12.72 7.13
C ASP A 65 -3.30 12.12 6.40
N ILE A 66 -3.75 10.95 6.85
CA ILE A 66 -4.95 10.31 6.30
C ILE A 66 -6.25 11.08 6.61
N TYR A 67 -6.21 12.04 7.52
CA TYR A 67 -7.36 12.92 7.81
C TYR A 67 -7.43 14.13 6.88
N GLY A 68 -6.39 14.34 6.06
CA GLY A 68 -6.35 15.34 5.00
C GLY A 68 -7.31 15.01 3.84
N GLN A 69 -7.34 15.93 2.87
CA GLN A 69 -8.15 15.77 1.66
C GLN A 69 -7.68 14.58 0.81
N GLY A 70 -8.63 13.91 0.14
CA GLY A 70 -8.34 12.77 -0.76
C GLY A 70 -8.32 11.39 -0.09
N PHE A 71 -8.41 11.34 1.26
CA PHE A 71 -8.42 10.08 2.00
C PHE A 71 -9.78 9.69 2.58
N GLU A 72 -10.85 10.39 2.24
CA GLU A 72 -12.20 10.15 2.78
C GLU A 72 -12.67 8.72 2.52
N ASN A 73 -12.40 8.20 1.32
CA ASN A 73 -12.74 6.84 0.96
C ASN A 73 -11.92 5.82 1.76
N LEU A 74 -10.60 6.03 1.89
CA LEU A 74 -9.73 5.17 2.69
C LEU A 74 -10.18 5.13 4.15
N ARG A 75 -10.42 6.31 4.75
CA ARG A 75 -10.92 6.39 6.14
C ARG A 75 -12.24 5.66 6.32
N ARG A 76 -13.17 5.83 5.39
CA ARG A 76 -14.47 5.15 5.44
C ARG A 76 -14.30 3.64 5.37
N GLU A 77 -13.46 3.14 4.47
CA GLU A 77 -13.23 1.70 4.33
C GLU A 77 -12.49 1.12 5.54
N LEU A 78 -11.44 1.78 6.03
CA LEU A 78 -10.75 1.36 7.25
C LEU A 78 -11.67 1.46 8.48
N GLY A 79 -12.47 2.53 8.58
CA GLY A 79 -13.42 2.75 9.68
C GLY A 79 -14.53 1.71 9.79
N LYS A 80 -14.78 0.92 8.73
CA LYS A 80 -15.68 -0.24 8.80
C LYS A 80 -15.14 -1.32 9.73
N GLN A 81 -13.83 -1.44 9.91
CA GLN A 81 -13.16 -2.53 10.62
C GLN A 81 -12.41 -2.08 11.87
N TYR A 82 -11.96 -0.83 11.90
CA TYR A 82 -11.02 -0.31 12.88
C TYR A 82 -11.50 1.00 13.50
N THR A 83 -11.09 1.24 14.73
CA THR A 83 -11.02 2.60 15.28
C THR A 83 -9.72 3.23 14.78
N LEU A 84 -9.80 4.39 14.11
CA LEU A 84 -8.61 5.10 13.64
C LEU A 84 -8.25 6.19 14.64
N ARG A 85 -6.97 6.30 14.98
CA ARG A 85 -6.47 7.27 15.94
C ARG A 85 -5.14 7.87 15.46
N LYS A 86 -4.95 9.17 15.70
CA LYS A 86 -3.65 9.82 15.61
C LYS A 86 -2.84 9.50 16.85
N ILE A 87 -1.57 9.19 16.68
CA ILE A 87 -0.64 8.83 17.76
C ILE A 87 0.49 9.83 17.75
N ASP A 88 0.62 10.57 18.84
CA ASP A 88 1.71 11.47 19.10
C ASP A 88 2.65 10.84 20.14
N VAL A 89 3.89 10.63 19.76
CA VAL A 89 4.96 10.09 20.64
C VAL A 89 5.93 11.18 21.10
N ASN A 90 5.65 12.44 20.80
CA ASN A 90 6.45 13.56 21.26
C ASN A 90 6.62 13.49 22.80
N GLN A 91 7.77 13.91 23.26
CA GLN A 91 8.11 13.90 24.69
C GLN A 91 8.16 12.50 25.35
N GLY A 92 8.25 11.42 24.55
CA GLY A 92 8.30 10.06 25.08
C GLY A 92 6.97 9.58 25.67
N SER A 93 5.85 10.04 25.10
CA SER A 93 4.53 9.55 25.50
C SER A 93 4.32 8.11 25.02
N PRO A 94 4.03 7.16 25.93
CA PRO A 94 3.81 5.76 25.56
C PRO A 94 2.63 5.61 24.62
N ILE A 95 2.76 4.70 23.64
CA ILE A 95 1.64 4.31 22.79
C ILE A 95 0.67 3.46 23.60
N GLU A 96 -0.60 3.85 23.64
CA GLU A 96 -1.60 3.21 24.45
C GLU A 96 -1.81 1.72 24.05
N GLY A 97 -2.00 0.86 25.06
CA GLY A 97 -2.07 -0.60 24.87
C GLY A 97 -3.29 -1.12 24.10
N ASP A 98 -4.29 -0.27 23.83
CA ASP A 98 -5.45 -0.61 23.00
C ASP A 98 -5.14 -0.46 21.48
N VAL A 99 -4.04 0.21 21.12
CA VAL A 99 -3.56 0.27 19.74
C VAL A 99 -3.05 -1.11 19.34
N SER A 100 -3.60 -1.67 18.28
CA SER A 100 -3.21 -2.99 17.77
C SER A 100 -2.16 -2.91 16.68
N THR A 101 -2.19 -1.84 15.89
CA THR A 101 -1.29 -1.62 14.75
C THR A 101 -0.93 -0.15 14.65
N LEU A 102 0.37 0.15 14.56
CA LEU A 102 0.90 1.48 14.33
C LEU A 102 1.30 1.65 12.87
N ILE A 103 0.94 2.76 12.28
CA ILE A 103 1.31 3.15 10.92
C ILE A 103 2.28 4.34 11.03
N VAL A 104 3.51 4.15 10.53
CA VAL A 104 4.52 5.19 10.38
C VAL A 104 4.58 5.55 8.89
N ALA A 105 3.83 6.57 8.49
CA ALA A 105 3.53 6.83 7.09
C ALA A 105 4.44 7.90 6.47
N GLY A 106 5.72 7.60 6.31
CA GLY A 106 6.69 8.43 5.61
C GLY A 106 7.02 9.72 6.34
N PRO A 107 7.63 9.67 7.53
CA PRO A 107 8.12 10.84 8.23
C PRO A 107 9.10 11.62 7.34
N GLN A 108 9.03 12.95 7.38
CA GLN A 108 9.83 13.87 6.56
C GLN A 108 10.85 14.64 7.40
N SER A 109 10.96 14.32 8.69
CA SER A 109 11.97 14.81 9.64
C SER A 109 12.43 13.68 10.56
N PRO A 110 13.61 13.79 11.19
CA PRO A 110 14.15 12.73 12.03
C PRO A 110 13.33 12.51 13.30
N LEU A 111 13.01 11.25 13.60
CA LEU A 111 12.49 10.84 14.89
C LEU A 111 13.60 10.92 15.95
N GLN A 112 13.24 11.44 17.11
CA GLN A 112 14.14 11.52 18.27
C GLN A 112 14.33 10.14 18.93
N ALA A 113 15.34 10.01 19.77
CA ALA A 113 15.65 8.74 20.42
C ALA A 113 14.52 8.22 21.32
N ASN A 114 13.88 9.14 22.07
CA ASN A 114 12.73 8.82 22.91
C ASN A 114 11.50 8.38 22.10
N GLU A 115 11.26 8.97 20.94
CA GLU A 115 10.15 8.60 20.06
C GLU A 115 10.38 7.21 19.44
N LYS A 116 11.60 6.93 19.00
CA LYS A 116 12.02 5.59 18.55
C LYS A 116 11.89 4.55 19.65
N TYR A 117 12.16 4.94 20.90
CA TYR A 117 11.97 4.06 22.05
C TYR A 117 10.51 3.67 22.23
N GLU A 118 9.57 4.61 22.13
CA GLU A 118 8.14 4.31 22.26
C GLU A 118 7.65 3.39 21.12
N ILE A 119 8.14 3.60 19.90
CA ILE A 119 7.85 2.72 18.76
C ILE A 119 8.42 1.31 18.97
N ASP A 120 9.66 1.21 19.47
CA ASP A 120 10.30 -0.06 19.82
C ASP A 120 9.53 -0.78 20.92
N GLN A 121 9.18 -0.10 22.01
CA GLN A 121 8.44 -0.69 23.12
C GLN A 121 7.01 -1.08 22.74
N PHE A 122 6.37 -0.34 21.84
CA PHE A 122 5.09 -0.76 21.25
C PHE A 122 5.22 -2.13 20.56
N LEU A 123 6.27 -2.33 19.75
CA LEU A 123 6.57 -3.62 19.12
C LEU A 123 6.88 -4.70 20.18
N MET A 124 7.67 -4.36 21.20
CA MET A 124 8.05 -5.29 22.27
C MET A 124 6.84 -5.75 23.09
N ASN A 125 5.81 -4.93 23.18
CA ASN A 125 4.53 -5.31 23.82
C ASN A 125 3.55 -6.06 22.87
N GLY A 126 4.03 -6.48 21.69
CA GLY A 126 3.25 -7.28 20.73
C GLY A 126 2.43 -6.44 19.74
N GLY A 127 2.62 -5.13 19.73
CA GLY A 127 2.08 -4.24 18.73
C GLY A 127 2.63 -4.58 17.35
N LYS A 128 1.89 -4.24 16.29
CA LYS A 128 2.27 -4.49 14.91
C LYS A 128 2.53 -3.18 14.20
N ILE A 129 3.52 -3.13 13.30
CA ILE A 129 3.93 -1.87 12.70
C ILE A 129 3.97 -1.96 11.17
N VAL A 130 3.47 -0.92 10.51
CA VAL A 130 3.68 -0.67 9.08
C VAL A 130 4.55 0.56 8.92
N PHE A 131 5.76 0.36 8.42
CA PHE A 131 6.67 1.44 8.05
C PHE A 131 6.59 1.69 6.55
N LEU A 132 6.23 2.91 6.16
CA LEU A 132 6.42 3.42 4.82
C LEU A 132 7.60 4.40 4.88
N VAL A 133 8.70 4.09 4.18
CA VAL A 133 9.95 4.82 4.35
C VAL A 133 10.42 5.41 3.03
N ASP A 134 10.68 6.73 3.03
CA ASP A 134 11.20 7.43 1.88
C ASP A 134 12.72 7.64 2.01
N ALA A 135 13.48 7.44 0.94
CA ALA A 135 14.91 7.79 0.89
C ALA A 135 15.14 9.26 0.54
N VAL A 136 14.12 9.93 0.04
CA VAL A 136 14.19 11.31 -0.42
C VAL A 136 13.00 12.12 0.04
N LYS A 137 13.25 13.40 0.34
CA LYS A 137 12.21 14.41 0.54
C LYS A 137 11.97 15.10 -0.79
N MET A 138 10.72 15.01 -1.27
CA MET A 138 10.29 15.71 -2.49
C MET A 138 9.90 17.14 -2.15
N ALA A 139 10.40 18.12 -2.93
CA ALA A 139 9.97 19.49 -2.77
C ALA A 139 8.52 19.65 -3.26
N PRO A 140 7.62 20.32 -2.49
CA PRO A 140 6.23 20.50 -2.87
C PRO A 140 6.08 21.14 -4.26
N GLY A 141 5.26 20.53 -5.13
CA GLY A 141 5.01 21.03 -6.49
C GLY A 141 6.21 20.96 -7.45
N SER A 142 7.26 20.26 -7.07
CA SER A 142 8.50 20.14 -7.85
C SER A 142 8.92 18.67 -7.95
N ILE A 143 9.78 18.36 -8.92
CA ILE A 143 10.43 17.07 -9.10
C ILE A 143 11.88 17.12 -8.59
N GLN A 144 12.16 17.99 -7.63
CA GLN A 144 13.44 18.06 -6.95
C GLN A 144 13.39 17.22 -5.68
N ALA A 145 14.42 16.42 -5.47
CA ALA A 145 14.57 15.58 -4.31
C ALA A 145 15.86 15.87 -3.57
N SER A 146 15.79 15.87 -2.26
CA SER A 146 16.96 15.87 -1.38
C SER A 146 17.01 14.58 -0.57
N PRO A 147 18.21 14.09 -0.20
CA PRO A 147 18.32 12.95 0.71
C PRO A 147 17.54 13.20 1.99
N LEU A 148 16.82 12.18 2.46
CA LEU A 148 16.01 12.25 3.67
C LEU A 148 16.62 11.33 4.75
N SER A 149 16.82 11.87 5.95
CA SER A 149 17.19 11.11 7.13
C SER A 149 16.03 11.15 8.12
N THR A 150 15.39 10.01 8.34
CA THR A 150 14.24 9.88 9.24
C THR A 150 14.61 9.34 10.62
N GLY A 151 15.87 8.93 10.80
CA GLY A 151 16.33 8.26 12.02
C GLY A 151 15.84 6.81 12.17
N LEU A 152 15.13 6.26 11.18
CA LEU A 152 14.61 4.88 11.21
C LEU A 152 15.60 3.83 10.70
N THR A 153 16.68 4.24 10.05
CA THR A 153 17.62 3.32 9.39
C THR A 153 18.27 2.35 10.37
N ASP A 154 18.69 2.84 11.54
CA ASP A 154 19.32 2.05 12.61
C ASP A 154 18.30 1.07 13.23
N LEU A 155 17.10 1.53 13.52
CA LEU A 155 16.00 0.73 14.08
C LEU A 155 15.59 -0.40 13.13
N LEU A 156 15.35 -0.10 11.85
CA LEU A 156 14.98 -1.10 10.86
C LEU A 156 16.11 -2.08 10.55
N SER A 157 17.37 -1.60 10.54
CA SER A 157 18.55 -2.47 10.38
C SER A 157 18.67 -3.46 11.55
N HIS A 158 18.36 -3.00 12.77
CA HIS A 158 18.32 -3.87 13.94
C HIS A 158 17.28 -4.99 13.79
N TYR A 159 16.10 -4.69 13.25
CA TYR A 159 15.06 -5.70 12.99
C TYR A 159 15.29 -6.56 11.75
N GLY A 160 16.31 -6.28 10.94
CA GLY A 160 16.70 -7.11 9.80
C GLY A 160 16.35 -6.52 8.43
N ILE A 161 16.05 -5.23 8.34
CA ILE A 161 15.84 -4.54 7.05
C ILE A 161 16.84 -3.40 6.90
N GLN A 162 17.68 -3.46 5.88
CA GLN A 162 18.53 -2.35 5.48
C GLN A 162 17.86 -1.53 4.40
N LEU A 163 17.72 -0.23 4.65
CA LEU A 163 17.22 0.72 3.66
C LEU A 163 18.34 1.08 2.69
N GLY A 164 18.06 1.04 1.39
CA GLY A 164 18.98 1.57 0.38
C GLY A 164 18.96 3.10 0.41
N ASN A 165 20.14 3.74 0.42
CA ASN A 165 20.25 5.19 0.20
C ASN A 165 20.20 5.48 -1.30
N ASN A 166 19.15 5.00 -1.98
CA ASN A 166 19.02 5.02 -3.43
C ASN A 166 17.56 5.18 -3.84
N LEU A 167 17.35 5.44 -5.11
CA LEU A 167 16.03 5.34 -5.75
C LEU A 167 16.06 4.24 -6.80
N VAL A 168 15.08 3.36 -6.73
CA VAL A 168 14.94 2.26 -7.67
C VAL A 168 14.29 2.76 -8.96
N GLN A 169 14.83 2.30 -10.09
CA GLN A 169 14.29 2.48 -11.43
C GLN A 169 14.04 1.11 -12.06
N ASP A 170 13.01 1.01 -12.88
CA ASP A 170 12.67 -0.25 -13.56
C ASP A 170 12.25 0.02 -15.01
N ILE A 171 12.49 -0.93 -15.91
CA ILE A 171 11.87 -0.92 -17.24
C ILE A 171 10.36 -1.11 -17.17
N SER A 172 9.87 -1.80 -16.12
CA SER A 172 8.45 -1.88 -15.78
C SER A 172 8.09 -0.68 -14.93
N HIS A 173 7.60 0.36 -15.55
CA HIS A 173 7.26 1.62 -14.91
C HIS A 173 5.93 2.17 -15.40
N ASP A 174 5.39 3.13 -14.67
CA ASP A 174 4.25 3.93 -15.11
C ASP A 174 4.74 5.29 -15.67
N ASN A 175 3.80 6.09 -16.11
CA ASN A 175 4.05 7.40 -16.67
C ASN A 175 3.95 8.48 -15.59
N LEU A 176 4.81 9.49 -15.71
CA LEU A 176 4.68 10.75 -14.98
C LEU A 176 3.98 11.78 -15.87
N THR A 177 2.93 12.39 -15.32
CA THR A 177 2.24 13.52 -15.95
C THR A 177 2.60 14.80 -15.20
N TYR A 178 3.12 15.79 -15.91
CA TYR A 178 3.53 17.07 -15.33
C TYR A 178 3.15 18.24 -16.22
N SER A 179 3.02 19.43 -15.63
CA SER A 179 2.75 20.66 -16.36
C SER A 179 4.07 21.35 -16.75
N GLN A 180 4.19 21.74 -18.01
CA GLN A 180 5.31 22.50 -18.51
C GLN A 180 4.82 23.90 -18.93
N GLY A 181 5.43 24.95 -18.35
CA GLY A 181 5.07 26.33 -18.66
C GLY A 181 3.64 26.75 -18.31
N GLY A 182 2.93 25.98 -17.48
CA GLY A 182 1.56 26.26 -17.05
C GLY A 182 0.45 25.98 -18.08
N PHE A 183 0.80 25.69 -19.35
CA PHE A 183 -0.18 25.52 -20.44
C PHE A 183 -0.22 24.13 -21.04
N MET A 184 0.86 23.38 -20.92
CA MET A 184 0.95 22.04 -21.51
C MET A 184 1.11 20.97 -20.45
N THR A 185 0.26 19.98 -20.54
CA THR A 185 0.39 18.74 -19.74
C THR A 185 1.11 17.70 -20.57
N ILE A 186 2.24 17.23 -20.09
CA ILE A 186 3.08 16.24 -20.75
C ILE A 186 3.05 14.96 -19.93
N THR A 187 2.82 13.84 -20.60
CA THR A 187 2.88 12.51 -20.02
C THR A 187 4.04 11.74 -20.64
N ARG A 188 4.96 11.24 -19.83
CA ARG A 188 6.14 10.49 -20.29
C ARG A 188 6.39 9.25 -19.46
N PRO A 189 6.94 8.19 -20.05
CA PRO A 189 7.49 7.05 -19.32
C PRO A 189 8.49 7.51 -18.26
N TYR A 190 8.32 7.03 -17.00
CA TYR A 190 9.13 7.52 -15.89
C TYR A 190 9.62 6.37 -15.00
N PRO A 191 10.87 5.89 -15.19
CA PRO A 191 11.39 4.70 -14.53
C PRO A 191 11.39 4.72 -13.00
N PHE A 192 11.35 5.89 -12.36
CA PHE A 192 11.22 6.03 -10.92
C PHE A 192 9.78 5.75 -10.41
N PHE A 193 8.81 5.66 -11.31
CA PHE A 193 7.45 5.18 -11.00
C PHE A 193 7.40 3.68 -11.27
N ILE A 194 8.15 2.93 -10.44
CA ILE A 194 8.25 1.49 -10.63
C ILE A 194 6.87 0.85 -10.59
N LYS A 195 6.57 0.02 -11.58
CA LYS A 195 5.33 -0.73 -11.68
C LYS A 195 5.61 -2.20 -11.45
N VAL A 196 5.35 -2.64 -10.21
CA VAL A 196 5.45 -4.04 -9.85
C VAL A 196 4.27 -4.77 -10.45
N LEU A 197 4.52 -5.80 -11.24
CA LEU A 197 3.50 -6.64 -11.86
C LEU A 197 3.37 -7.95 -11.09
N LYS A 198 2.19 -8.55 -11.10
CA LYS A 198 2.00 -9.88 -10.53
C LYS A 198 2.99 -10.89 -11.15
N SER A 199 3.18 -10.81 -12.45
CA SER A 199 4.15 -11.63 -13.18
C SER A 199 4.77 -10.82 -14.32
N TYR A 200 6.08 -10.91 -14.47
CA TYR A 200 6.83 -10.32 -15.58
C TYR A 200 7.12 -11.39 -16.62
N GLN A 201 6.88 -11.07 -17.88
CA GLN A 201 7.27 -11.89 -19.02
C GLN A 201 8.41 -11.22 -19.78
N TYR A 202 9.49 -11.96 -20.01
CA TYR A 202 10.65 -11.44 -20.72
C TYR A 202 10.71 -11.98 -22.16
N SER A 203 11.35 -11.24 -23.05
CA SER A 203 11.53 -11.64 -24.45
C SER A 203 12.31 -12.96 -24.61
N THR A 204 13.04 -13.38 -23.58
CA THR A 204 13.74 -14.66 -23.50
C THR A 204 12.79 -15.85 -23.21
N GLY A 205 11.50 -15.62 -23.01
CA GLY A 205 10.54 -16.62 -22.59
C GLY A 205 10.55 -16.95 -21.09
N SER A 206 11.48 -16.36 -20.32
CA SER A 206 11.48 -16.52 -18.87
C SER A 206 10.43 -15.64 -18.20
N THR A 207 9.96 -16.07 -17.03
CA THR A 207 9.02 -15.33 -16.18
C THR A 207 9.63 -15.09 -14.80
N SER A 208 9.25 -13.99 -14.15
CA SER A 208 9.50 -13.79 -12.73
C SER A 208 8.26 -13.17 -12.07
N GLU A 209 8.08 -13.43 -10.79
CA GLU A 209 6.97 -12.88 -10.03
C GLU A 209 7.40 -11.58 -9.35
N GLY A 210 6.59 -10.54 -9.44
CA GLY A 210 6.76 -9.31 -8.65
C GLY A 210 6.04 -9.41 -7.31
N PHE A 211 4.93 -10.16 -7.27
CA PHE A 211 4.22 -10.53 -6.04
C PHE A 211 4.33 -12.02 -5.82
N PRO A 212 4.60 -12.49 -4.59
CA PRO A 212 4.46 -13.90 -4.26
C PRO A 212 3.04 -14.38 -4.53
N ALA A 213 2.89 -15.58 -5.08
CA ALA A 213 1.58 -16.16 -5.41
C ALA A 213 0.62 -16.20 -4.21
N ASP A 214 1.18 -16.40 -3.01
CA ASP A 214 0.44 -16.53 -1.75
C ASP A 214 0.42 -15.24 -0.91
N SER A 215 0.88 -14.12 -1.48
CA SER A 215 0.87 -12.84 -0.75
C SER A 215 -0.53 -12.30 -0.61
N VAL A 216 -1.01 -12.32 0.60
CA VAL A 216 -2.36 -11.86 0.97
C VAL A 216 -2.48 -10.35 0.80
N ALA A 217 -1.43 -9.58 1.10
CA ALA A 217 -1.44 -8.11 0.96
C ALA A 217 -1.48 -7.63 -0.50
N THR A 218 -1.02 -8.44 -1.44
CA THR A 218 -1.06 -8.15 -2.88
C THR A 218 -2.19 -8.90 -3.60
N SER A 219 -3.03 -9.60 -2.83
CA SER A 219 -4.17 -10.32 -3.37
C SER A 219 -5.13 -9.37 -4.10
N GLY A 220 -5.56 -9.76 -5.29
CA GLY A 220 -6.44 -8.95 -6.13
C GLY A 220 -5.75 -7.82 -6.88
N LEU A 221 -4.43 -7.65 -6.75
CA LEU A 221 -3.67 -6.69 -7.54
C LEU A 221 -3.02 -7.37 -8.74
N ASP A 222 -3.20 -6.80 -9.93
CA ASP A 222 -2.46 -7.17 -11.13
C ASP A 222 -1.14 -6.38 -11.24
N SER A 223 -1.13 -5.17 -10.70
CA SER A 223 0.04 -4.31 -10.61
C SER A 223 -0.03 -3.38 -9.41
N LEU A 224 1.13 -2.85 -9.00
CA LEU A 224 1.28 -1.84 -7.95
C LEU A 224 2.33 -0.81 -8.39
N VAL A 225 1.94 0.45 -8.42
CA VAL A 225 2.87 1.54 -8.71
C VAL A 225 3.42 2.13 -7.41
N LEU A 226 4.74 2.11 -7.26
CA LEU A 226 5.46 2.63 -6.11
C LEU A 226 6.42 3.74 -6.57
N PRO A 227 5.99 5.02 -6.54
CA PRO A 227 6.81 6.14 -6.94
C PRO A 227 8.00 6.35 -6.02
N TRP A 228 9.17 6.64 -6.59
CA TRP A 228 10.41 7.00 -5.87
C TRP A 228 10.78 6.05 -4.73
N SER A 229 10.57 4.75 -4.95
CA SER A 229 10.86 3.73 -3.94
C SER A 229 12.37 3.56 -3.73
N THR A 230 12.78 3.34 -2.48
CA THR A 230 14.10 2.82 -2.16
C THR A 230 14.14 1.30 -2.19
N SER A 231 15.31 0.72 -2.42
CA SER A 231 15.50 -0.72 -2.29
C SER A 231 15.56 -1.14 -0.82
N LEU A 232 15.03 -2.33 -0.55
CA LEU A 232 15.11 -2.97 0.76
C LEU A 232 16.03 -4.20 0.66
N SER A 233 16.93 -4.34 1.61
CA SER A 233 17.78 -5.52 1.73
C SER A 233 17.46 -6.26 3.02
N VAL A 234 17.25 -7.56 2.91
CA VAL A 234 16.93 -8.42 4.06
C VAL A 234 18.22 -8.92 4.67
N VAL A 235 18.35 -8.74 5.98
CA VAL A 235 19.42 -9.31 6.81
C VAL A 235 18.78 -10.35 7.71
N ALA A 236 19.17 -11.61 7.54
CA ALA A 236 18.64 -12.69 8.36
C ALA A 236 18.88 -12.45 9.85
N LYS A 237 17.82 -12.61 10.64
CA LYS A 237 17.84 -12.53 12.11
C LYS A 237 17.25 -13.81 12.67
N GLU A 238 17.84 -14.28 13.78
CA GLU A 238 17.35 -15.47 14.46
C GLU A 238 15.91 -15.25 14.98
N GLY A 239 15.04 -16.23 14.77
CA GLY A 239 13.64 -16.16 15.19
C GLY A 239 12.74 -15.28 14.31
N ILE A 240 13.26 -14.67 13.23
CA ILE A 240 12.50 -13.80 12.33
C ILE A 240 12.40 -14.43 10.93
N SER A 241 11.19 -14.65 10.49
CA SER A 241 10.86 -15.04 9.12
C SER A 241 10.62 -13.81 8.26
N THR A 242 11.11 -13.82 7.04
CA THR A 242 10.97 -12.71 6.10
C THR A 242 10.21 -13.16 4.85
N THR A 243 9.20 -12.38 4.47
CA THR A 243 8.44 -12.57 3.23
C THR A 243 8.56 -11.32 2.36
N ILE A 244 9.05 -11.47 1.13
CA ILE A 244 9.06 -10.37 0.15
C ILE A 244 7.63 -10.21 -0.37
N MET A 245 7.00 -9.08 -0.07
CA MET A 245 5.62 -8.79 -0.50
C MET A 245 5.56 -8.23 -1.92
N ALA A 246 6.56 -7.43 -2.29
CA ALA A 246 6.69 -6.89 -3.64
C ALA A 246 8.17 -6.69 -4.00
N LYS A 247 8.53 -7.03 -5.25
CA LYS A 247 9.85 -6.79 -5.82
C LYS A 247 9.76 -6.34 -7.27
N THR A 248 10.76 -5.61 -7.71
CA THR A 248 10.89 -5.14 -9.10
C THR A 248 11.09 -6.28 -10.09
N SER A 249 11.07 -5.94 -11.38
CA SER A 249 11.56 -6.84 -12.41
C SER A 249 13.05 -7.17 -12.20
N ASN A 250 13.58 -8.14 -12.94
CA ASN A 250 15.01 -8.41 -12.96
C ASN A 250 15.82 -7.45 -13.85
N GLN A 251 15.16 -6.43 -14.38
CA GLN A 251 15.73 -5.40 -15.26
C GLN A 251 15.79 -4.03 -14.56
N ALA A 252 15.65 -3.99 -13.24
CA ALA A 252 15.71 -2.79 -12.45
C ALA A 252 17.15 -2.39 -12.13
N TRP A 253 17.35 -1.12 -11.81
CA TRP A 253 18.61 -0.55 -11.37
C TRP A 253 18.38 0.54 -10.33
N THR A 254 19.45 1.09 -9.74
CA THR A 254 19.34 2.13 -8.71
C THR A 254 20.07 3.39 -9.10
N ALA A 255 19.52 4.55 -8.71
CA ALA A 255 20.19 5.83 -8.75
C ALA A 255 20.66 6.22 -7.35
N GLN A 256 21.86 6.78 -7.26
CA GLN A 256 22.43 7.34 -6.05
C GLN A 256 22.33 8.87 -6.07
N ALA A 257 22.45 9.50 -4.91
CA ALA A 257 22.56 10.95 -4.82
C ALA A 257 23.85 11.45 -5.53
N PRO A 258 23.82 12.64 -6.20
CA PRO A 258 22.67 13.52 -6.37
C PRO A 258 21.64 12.98 -7.38
N TYR A 259 20.38 12.97 -6.97
CA TYR A 259 19.31 12.40 -7.79
C TYR A 259 18.92 13.35 -8.92
N ASN A 260 18.93 12.85 -10.14
CA ASN A 260 18.40 13.58 -11.29
C ASN A 260 17.01 13.02 -11.63
N LEU A 261 15.98 13.72 -11.23
CA LEU A 261 14.58 13.33 -11.41
C LEU A 261 13.90 14.07 -12.56
N ASP A 262 14.63 14.86 -13.36
CA ASP A 262 14.10 15.66 -14.46
C ASP A 262 13.42 14.77 -15.51
N PRO A 263 12.07 14.84 -15.67
CA PRO A 263 11.33 13.99 -16.59
C PRO A 263 11.55 14.35 -18.07
N THR A 264 12.20 15.48 -18.36
CA THR A 264 12.55 15.85 -19.73
C THR A 264 13.73 15.04 -20.26
N ARG A 265 14.51 14.44 -19.37
CA ARG A 265 15.65 13.60 -19.73
C ARG A 265 15.19 12.20 -20.15
N MET A 266 16.00 11.60 -21.02
CA MET A 266 15.86 10.19 -21.37
C MET A 266 16.62 9.35 -20.33
N PHE A 267 15.90 8.51 -19.60
CA PHE A 267 16.49 7.56 -18.67
C PHE A 267 16.85 6.28 -19.42
N THR A 268 18.14 6.08 -19.64
CA THR A 268 18.61 4.87 -20.32
C THR A 268 19.00 3.82 -19.29
N PRO A 269 18.43 2.60 -19.36
CA PRO A 269 18.86 1.51 -18.50
C PRO A 269 20.36 1.22 -18.69
N PRO A 270 21.11 0.99 -17.60
CA PRO A 270 22.51 0.60 -17.72
C PRO A 270 22.63 -0.75 -18.44
N SER A 271 23.68 -0.94 -19.22
CA SER A 271 23.91 -2.15 -20.00
C SER A 271 24.30 -3.36 -19.11
N SER A 272 24.86 -3.15 -17.92
CA SER A 272 25.56 -4.19 -17.16
C SER A 272 25.05 -4.46 -15.74
N VAL A 273 24.28 -3.55 -15.11
CA VAL A 273 23.85 -3.71 -13.70
C VAL A 273 22.34 -3.66 -13.63
N LYS A 274 21.73 -4.82 -13.81
CA LYS A 274 20.28 -5.02 -13.65
C LYS A 274 20.05 -6.09 -12.61
N ASN A 275 19.12 -5.82 -11.70
CA ASN A 275 18.80 -6.74 -10.60
C ASN A 275 17.32 -6.64 -10.24
N SER A 276 16.85 -7.54 -9.41
CA SER A 276 15.53 -7.46 -8.78
C SER A 276 15.69 -6.95 -7.35
N TYR A 277 14.94 -5.92 -7.00
CA TYR A 277 15.01 -5.27 -5.68
C TYR A 277 13.69 -5.49 -4.93
N PRO A 278 13.73 -6.03 -3.71
CA PRO A 278 12.60 -5.95 -2.80
C PRO A 278 12.23 -4.49 -2.52
N VAL A 279 10.94 -4.18 -2.57
CA VAL A 279 10.40 -2.83 -2.30
C VAL A 279 9.29 -2.83 -1.26
N ALA A 280 8.79 -4.01 -0.90
CA ALA A 280 7.92 -4.23 0.25
C ALA A 280 8.23 -5.60 0.87
N VAL A 281 8.36 -5.63 2.19
CA VAL A 281 8.81 -6.80 2.97
C VAL A 281 7.95 -6.92 4.23
N LEU A 282 7.62 -8.15 4.60
CA LEU A 282 7.01 -8.51 5.87
C LEU A 282 8.02 -9.29 6.70
N LEU A 283 8.20 -8.89 7.94
CA LEU A 283 8.92 -9.61 8.98
C LEU A 283 7.91 -10.20 9.97
N THR A 284 8.10 -11.44 10.37
CA THR A 284 7.25 -12.14 11.34
C THR A 284 8.12 -12.93 12.30
N GLY A 285 7.92 -12.77 13.60
CA GLY A 285 8.66 -13.50 14.61
C GLY A 285 8.70 -12.81 15.96
N GLU A 286 9.66 -13.19 16.80
CA GLU A 286 9.96 -12.59 18.08
C GLU A 286 11.14 -11.65 17.93
N PHE A 287 10.93 -10.36 18.17
CA PHE A 287 11.95 -9.33 18.00
C PHE A 287 12.66 -9.04 19.33
N THR A 288 13.94 -8.72 19.25
CA THR A 288 14.70 -8.17 20.37
C THR A 288 14.65 -6.65 20.28
N SER A 289 14.48 -5.99 21.42
CA SER A 289 14.44 -4.53 21.50
C SER A 289 15.75 -3.91 20.99
N PHE A 290 15.64 -2.84 20.23
CA PHE A 290 16.78 -2.00 19.85
C PHE A 290 17.43 -1.36 21.08
N TYR A 291 16.66 -1.21 22.15
CA TYR A 291 17.11 -0.63 23.43
C TYR A 291 17.42 -1.68 24.50
N ALA A 292 17.48 -2.97 24.16
CA ALA A 292 17.89 -4.01 25.11
C ALA A 292 19.28 -3.70 25.68
N GLY A 293 19.38 -3.63 27.01
CA GLY A 293 20.65 -3.30 27.73
C GLY A 293 21.12 -1.85 27.57
N LYS A 294 20.29 -0.95 27.00
CA LYS A 294 20.58 0.49 26.89
C LYS A 294 19.74 1.29 27.89
N GLU A 295 20.22 2.48 28.23
CA GLU A 295 19.46 3.45 29.01
C GLU A 295 18.22 3.94 28.19
N ILE A 296 17.12 4.21 28.89
CA ILE A 296 15.92 4.77 28.31
C ILE A 296 16.21 6.22 27.89
N PRO A 297 16.03 6.59 26.61
CA PRO A 297 16.30 7.95 26.18
C PRO A 297 15.36 8.95 26.86
N SER A 298 15.93 10.03 27.42
CA SER A 298 15.15 11.14 27.94
C SER A 298 14.62 12.02 26.83
N ALA A 299 13.44 12.64 27.03
CA ALA A 299 12.93 13.64 26.11
C ALA A 299 13.82 14.87 26.18
N SER A 300 14.39 15.29 25.06
CA SER A 300 15.21 16.50 24.97
C SER A 300 14.28 17.73 24.92
N ASN A 301 13.84 18.20 26.07
CA ASN A 301 13.19 19.52 26.18
C ASN A 301 14.25 20.55 26.51
N GLY A 302 14.44 21.52 25.67
CA GLY A 302 15.49 22.52 25.73
C GLY A 302 15.51 23.47 26.94
N ASP A 303 14.62 23.36 27.92
CA ASP A 303 14.63 24.18 29.13
C ASP A 303 13.88 23.47 30.29
N GLY A 304 14.41 22.43 30.87
CA GLY A 304 13.84 21.81 32.07
C GLY A 304 14.31 20.38 32.35
N GLU A 305 15.57 20.24 32.79
CA GLU A 305 16.21 18.95 33.06
C GLU A 305 15.60 18.14 34.23
N GLU A 306 14.81 18.72 35.12
CA GLU A 306 14.42 18.06 36.38
C GLU A 306 13.15 17.18 36.29
N ASP A 307 12.20 17.44 35.38
CA ASP A 307 10.91 16.72 35.38
C ASP A 307 10.92 15.42 34.56
N THR A 308 11.85 15.27 33.61
CA THR A 308 11.92 14.09 32.73
C THR A 308 12.73 12.94 33.29
N GLU A 309 13.75 13.22 34.10
CA GLU A 309 14.51 12.15 34.83
C GLU A 309 13.62 11.36 35.79
N ASN A 310 12.64 12.00 36.39
CA ASN A 310 11.75 11.37 37.36
C ASN A 310 10.70 10.43 36.74
N LYS A 311 10.26 10.69 35.49
CA LYS A 311 9.25 9.87 34.78
C LYS A 311 9.82 8.54 34.27
N ASN A 312 11.13 8.46 34.03
CA ASN A 312 11.79 7.27 33.47
C ASN A 312 12.35 6.30 34.48
N LYS A 313 12.50 6.72 35.77
CA LYS A 313 13.14 5.91 36.83
C LYS A 313 12.44 4.58 37.13
N ASP A 314 11.14 4.50 36.92
CA ASP A 314 10.33 3.28 37.19
C ASP A 314 9.98 2.49 35.91
N ARG A 315 10.32 2.99 34.73
CA ARG A 315 10.04 2.30 33.46
C ARG A 315 11.06 1.20 33.20
N LYS A 316 10.59 0.01 32.89
CA LYS A 316 11.44 -1.12 32.48
C LYS A 316 11.30 -1.34 30.99
N THR A 317 12.42 -1.43 30.28
CA THR A 317 12.47 -1.82 28.89
C THR A 317 12.07 -3.29 28.75
N VAL A 318 11.08 -3.56 27.90
CA VAL A 318 10.77 -4.93 27.46
C VAL A 318 11.80 -5.30 26.40
N GLU A 319 12.61 -6.33 26.67
CA GLU A 319 13.76 -6.66 25.82
C GLU A 319 13.39 -7.59 24.64
N LYS A 320 12.30 -8.34 24.76
CA LYS A 320 11.87 -9.30 23.73
C LYS A 320 10.36 -9.27 23.55
N SER A 321 9.93 -9.27 22.29
CA SER A 321 8.50 -9.26 21.97
C SER A 321 7.90 -10.68 21.98
N PRO A 322 6.59 -10.82 22.20
CA PRO A 322 5.87 -11.99 21.73
C PRO A 322 5.92 -12.05 20.19
N PRO A 323 5.49 -13.16 19.56
CA PRO A 323 5.38 -13.22 18.10
C PRO A 323 4.54 -12.06 17.53
N THR A 324 5.18 -11.22 16.72
CA THR A 324 4.54 -10.04 16.12
C THR A 324 5.02 -9.82 14.67
N GLN A 325 4.60 -8.72 14.04
CA GLN A 325 4.83 -8.47 12.63
C GLN A 325 5.20 -7.01 12.34
N ILE A 326 6.11 -6.85 11.38
CA ILE A 326 6.50 -5.55 10.81
C ILE A 326 6.35 -5.63 9.29
N VAL A 327 5.65 -4.67 8.69
CA VAL A 327 5.67 -4.43 7.25
C VAL A 327 6.55 -3.23 6.96
N VAL A 328 7.44 -3.33 5.99
CA VAL A 328 8.28 -2.22 5.52
C VAL A 328 8.06 -2.05 4.02
N VAL A 329 7.73 -0.82 3.61
CA VAL A 329 7.57 -0.44 2.19
C VAL A 329 8.53 0.69 1.89
N GLY A 330 9.28 0.58 0.79
CA GLY A 330 10.35 1.50 0.42
C GLY A 330 9.90 2.88 -0.09
N THR A 331 8.65 3.25 0.12
CA THR A 331 8.11 4.58 -0.22
C THR A 331 6.79 4.84 0.49
N SER A 332 6.51 6.09 0.80
CA SER A 332 5.17 6.58 1.20
C SER A 332 4.44 7.32 0.07
N GLN A 333 5.12 7.56 -1.04
CA GLN A 333 4.67 8.48 -2.09
C GLN A 333 3.42 8.01 -2.84
N PHE A 334 3.14 6.70 -2.85
CA PHE A 334 1.90 6.15 -3.39
C PHE A 334 0.66 6.55 -2.58
N LEU A 335 0.82 6.97 -1.32
CA LEU A 335 -0.24 7.59 -0.52
C LEU A 335 -0.32 9.10 -0.77
N ARG A 336 0.81 9.81 -0.93
CA ARG A 336 0.82 11.26 -1.22
C ARG A 336 0.25 11.58 -2.60
N GLN A 337 0.32 10.62 -3.52
CA GLN A 337 -0.33 10.64 -4.83
C GLN A 337 -1.25 9.42 -4.96
N PRO A 338 -2.40 9.42 -4.26
CA PRO A 338 -3.18 8.22 -4.06
C PRO A 338 -3.72 7.65 -5.39
N ARG A 339 -3.44 6.37 -5.61
CA ARG A 339 -3.94 5.56 -6.71
C ARG A 339 -4.69 4.37 -6.13
N VAL A 340 -5.62 3.81 -6.90
CA VAL A 340 -6.48 2.71 -6.43
C VAL A 340 -5.66 1.49 -6.01
N ASP A 341 -4.64 1.12 -6.80
CA ASP A 341 -3.73 0.00 -6.52
C ASP A 341 -2.92 0.21 -5.24
N GLY A 342 -2.34 1.41 -5.06
CA GLY A 342 -1.60 1.76 -3.85
C GLY A 342 -2.48 1.78 -2.59
N LEU A 343 -3.67 2.38 -2.66
CA LEU A 343 -4.62 2.39 -1.55
C LEU A 343 -5.10 0.98 -1.19
N THR A 344 -5.35 0.13 -2.20
CA THR A 344 -5.73 -1.27 -1.99
C THR A 344 -4.61 -2.07 -1.33
N PHE A 345 -3.37 -1.91 -1.80
CA PHE A 345 -2.20 -2.52 -1.19
C PHE A 345 -2.01 -2.10 0.27
N PHE A 346 -2.13 -0.80 0.55
CA PHE A 346 -2.01 -0.27 1.90
C PHE A 346 -3.09 -0.83 2.84
N GLN A 347 -4.34 -0.81 2.40
CA GLN A 347 -5.46 -1.35 3.15
C GLN A 347 -5.29 -2.86 3.40
N ASN A 348 -4.92 -3.63 2.37
CA ASN A 348 -4.65 -5.06 2.52
C ASN A 348 -3.50 -5.34 3.49
N SER A 349 -2.44 -4.51 3.48
CA SER A 349 -1.32 -4.64 4.41
C SER A 349 -1.75 -4.43 5.86
N ILE A 350 -2.58 -3.40 6.13
CA ILE A 350 -3.15 -3.15 7.46
C ILE A 350 -4.04 -4.34 7.89
N ASP A 351 -4.95 -4.78 7.00
CA ASP A 351 -5.86 -5.89 7.30
C ASP A 351 -5.07 -7.17 7.60
N TYR A 352 -4.05 -7.46 6.79
CA TYR A 352 -3.25 -8.66 6.94
C TYR A 352 -2.57 -8.75 8.31
N ILE A 353 -1.86 -7.70 8.72
CA ILE A 353 -1.16 -7.71 9.99
C ILE A 353 -2.11 -7.53 11.18
N THR A 354 -3.22 -6.80 11.04
CA THR A 354 -4.13 -6.52 12.15
C THR A 354 -5.10 -7.68 12.41
N LEU A 355 -5.65 -8.26 11.35
CA LEU A 355 -6.74 -9.25 11.42
C LEU A 355 -6.35 -10.66 10.97
N GLY A 356 -5.20 -10.81 10.32
CA GLY A 356 -4.79 -12.05 9.68
C GLY A 356 -5.41 -12.24 8.28
N SER A 357 -5.20 -13.43 7.70
CA SER A 357 -5.52 -13.70 6.28
C SER A 357 -7.01 -13.84 5.95
N SER A 358 -7.89 -13.99 6.93
CA SER A 358 -9.28 -14.43 6.72
C SER A 358 -10.15 -13.46 5.91
N LEU A 359 -9.95 -12.14 6.04
CA LEU A 359 -10.75 -11.13 5.32
C LEU A 359 -10.26 -10.84 3.90
N ILE A 360 -8.98 -10.99 3.65
CA ILE A 360 -8.37 -10.56 2.41
C ILE A 360 -8.76 -11.47 1.26
N GLY A 361 -8.89 -12.79 1.51
CA GLY A 361 -9.36 -13.76 0.52
C GLY A 361 -10.74 -13.39 -0.07
N ILE A 362 -11.58 -12.74 0.72
CA ILE A 362 -12.93 -12.30 0.30
C ILE A 362 -12.84 -11.01 -0.50
N ARG A 363 -12.01 -10.04 -0.06
CA ARG A 363 -11.80 -8.78 -0.79
C ARG A 363 -11.18 -9.01 -2.17
N SER A 364 -10.25 -9.93 -2.29
CA SER A 364 -9.58 -10.24 -3.55
C SER A 364 -10.53 -10.75 -4.63
N LYS A 365 -11.62 -11.41 -4.26
CA LYS A 365 -12.66 -11.84 -5.21
C LYS A 365 -13.38 -10.67 -5.89
N GLN A 366 -13.38 -9.48 -5.26
CA GLN A 366 -14.06 -8.29 -5.80
C GLN A 366 -13.27 -7.59 -6.91
N ILE A 367 -11.94 -7.73 -6.89
CA ILE A 367 -11.02 -7.03 -7.80
C ILE A 367 -10.72 -7.89 -9.05
N SER A 368 -11.32 -9.08 -9.16
CA SER A 368 -11.13 -9.91 -10.34
C SER A 368 -11.76 -9.23 -11.56
N ASP A 369 -11.02 -8.32 -12.14
CA ASP A 369 -11.29 -7.82 -13.48
C ASP A 369 -11.21 -9.00 -14.44
N ARG A 370 -12.31 -9.26 -15.17
CA ARG A 370 -12.36 -10.34 -16.15
C ARG A 370 -11.64 -9.92 -17.43
N SER A 371 -10.42 -9.41 -17.29
CA SER A 371 -9.55 -9.19 -18.43
C SER A 371 -9.23 -10.54 -19.11
N PHE A 372 -9.02 -10.51 -20.41
CA PHE A 372 -8.63 -11.69 -21.16
C PHE A 372 -7.37 -12.30 -20.53
N LYS A 373 -7.36 -13.62 -20.32
CA LYS A 373 -6.22 -14.36 -19.72
C LYS A 373 -4.90 -14.13 -20.46
N THR A 374 -4.95 -13.67 -21.67
CA THR A 374 -3.81 -13.30 -22.50
C THR A 374 -4.21 -12.10 -23.33
N ASP A 375 -3.39 -11.05 -23.35
CA ASP A 375 -3.61 -9.92 -24.26
C ASP A 375 -3.61 -10.44 -25.70
N PRO A 376 -4.72 -10.27 -26.45
CA PRO A 376 -4.77 -10.77 -27.81
C PRO A 376 -3.70 -10.07 -28.65
N SER A 377 -2.97 -10.83 -29.44
CA SER A 377 -1.95 -10.30 -30.33
C SER A 377 -2.53 -9.18 -31.23
N THR A 378 -1.68 -8.29 -31.72
CA THR A 378 -2.10 -7.21 -32.60
C THR A 378 -2.88 -7.72 -33.83
N PHE A 379 -2.49 -8.90 -34.32
CA PHE A 379 -3.19 -9.58 -35.40
C PHE A 379 -4.57 -10.07 -34.96
N ALA A 380 -4.71 -10.68 -33.80
CA ALA A 380 -6.00 -11.13 -33.27
C ALA A 380 -6.95 -9.95 -33.03
N ARG A 381 -6.45 -8.82 -32.51
CA ARG A 381 -7.24 -7.59 -32.34
C ARG A 381 -7.74 -7.04 -33.68
N LEU A 382 -6.89 -7.03 -34.69
CA LEU A 382 -7.25 -6.59 -36.05
C LEU A 382 -8.30 -7.52 -36.66
N THR A 383 -8.11 -8.84 -36.57
CA THR A 383 -9.04 -9.85 -37.07
C THR A 383 -10.40 -9.72 -36.42
N ILE A 384 -10.50 -9.56 -35.10
CA ILE A 384 -11.76 -9.35 -34.39
C ILE A 384 -12.45 -8.06 -34.86
N LYS A 385 -11.70 -6.96 -35.01
CA LYS A 385 -12.24 -5.69 -35.50
C LYS A 385 -12.81 -5.83 -36.93
N VAL A 386 -12.04 -6.43 -37.82
CA VAL A 386 -12.48 -6.63 -39.23
C VAL A 386 -13.73 -7.53 -39.30
N LEU A 387 -13.76 -8.59 -38.49
CA LEU A 387 -14.88 -9.53 -38.44
C LEU A 387 -16.14 -8.89 -37.88
N CYS A 388 -16.06 -8.14 -36.79
CA CYS A 388 -17.23 -7.50 -36.16
C CYS A 388 -17.71 -6.27 -36.95
N ILE A 389 -16.80 -5.46 -37.50
CA ILE A 389 -17.17 -4.20 -38.18
C ILE A 389 -17.47 -4.42 -39.67
N GLY A 390 -16.80 -5.38 -40.31
CA GLY A 390 -16.90 -5.62 -41.76
C GLY A 390 -17.69 -6.86 -42.14
N ALA A 391 -17.27 -8.05 -41.68
CA ALA A 391 -17.84 -9.31 -42.19
C ALA A 391 -19.30 -9.53 -41.77
N ILE A 392 -19.65 -9.21 -40.52
CA ILE A 392 -21.04 -9.42 -40.03
C ILE A 392 -22.03 -8.51 -40.73
N PRO A 393 -21.81 -7.18 -40.87
CA PRO A 393 -22.70 -6.32 -41.65
C PRO A 393 -22.77 -6.70 -43.11
N LEU A 394 -21.66 -7.14 -43.73
CA LEU A 394 -21.63 -7.59 -45.13
C LEU A 394 -22.49 -8.84 -45.32
N LEU A 395 -22.41 -9.83 -44.42
CA LEU A 395 -23.26 -11.03 -44.46
C LEU A 395 -24.75 -10.69 -44.34
N VAL A 396 -25.08 -9.74 -43.44
CA VAL A 396 -26.46 -9.28 -43.31
C VAL A 396 -26.94 -8.58 -44.58
N ALA A 397 -26.09 -7.75 -45.21
CA ALA A 397 -26.42 -7.09 -46.49
C ALA A 397 -26.56 -8.10 -47.63
N LEU A 398 -25.67 -9.08 -47.75
CA LEU A 398 -25.74 -10.16 -48.74
C LEU A 398 -26.99 -11.02 -48.55
N PHE A 399 -27.34 -11.35 -47.33
CA PHE A 399 -28.58 -12.07 -47.04
C PHE A 399 -29.80 -11.25 -47.40
N GLY A 400 -29.81 -9.95 -47.15
CA GLY A 400 -30.88 -9.05 -47.56
C GLY A 400 -31.03 -8.98 -49.08
N LEU A 401 -29.91 -8.86 -49.82
CA LEU A 401 -29.90 -8.89 -51.28
C LEU A 401 -30.38 -10.24 -51.84
N PHE A 402 -29.91 -11.35 -51.32
CA PHE A 402 -30.36 -12.68 -51.71
C PHE A 402 -31.87 -12.84 -51.54
N ARG A 403 -32.40 -12.41 -50.40
CA ARG A 403 -33.82 -12.45 -50.12
C ARG A 403 -34.64 -11.50 -51.04
N PHE A 404 -34.05 -10.38 -51.42
CA PHE A 404 -34.69 -9.45 -52.37
C PHE A 404 -34.82 -10.04 -53.78
N PHE A 405 -33.76 -10.70 -54.27
CA PHE A 405 -33.77 -11.31 -55.62
C PHE A 405 -34.47 -12.69 -55.70
N SER A 406 -34.72 -13.33 -54.53
CA SER A 406 -35.44 -14.61 -54.46
C SER A 406 -36.96 -14.44 -54.26
N ARG A 407 -37.45 -13.20 -54.23
CA ARG A 407 -38.88 -12.83 -54.29
C ARG A 407 -39.23 -12.32 -55.66
#